data_611bd2e16e9b00ce394703087fc87f04
#
_entry.id   611bd2e16e9b00ce394703087fc87f04
#
_cell.length_a   1.000
_cell.length_b   1.000
_cell.length_c   1.000
_cell.angle_alpha   90.00
_cell.angle_beta   90.00
_cell.angle_gamma   90.00
#
_symmetry.space_group_name_H-M   'P 1'
#
loop_
_entity.id
_entity.type
_entity.pdbx_description
1 polymer ?
#
loop_
_entity_poly.entity_id
_entity_poly.type
_entity_poly.pdbx_seq_one_letter_code
_entity_poly.pdbx_strand_id
1 'polypeptide(L)'
;MVNFLTLPLNMSKKLTGALLLVLLGAVWGSSFILMKLGMSPRPGVNVFSHSQVASLRILIAAVVLLPFSLPSLRSLFQRHGPYFLIVGLCGNLIPSFLFTYANTELSGGISGILNSFTPVFTVLVGMLVFKTRIHWLQIVGIFVGTLGVTFLLYTKVNVASGGHLGHLSAVMCATLLYGISVNTIKHKLADVSPMEVTSLGLLSILPFALFSFLYEGTAQTIIAQPFGLEAFGYIFALGCVGTALSNIYFNRLIKMTSALFASSVTYLIPVFAVIFGSFFNEHLTWVQFFAMLVLLSGVCLINFYDLLLQKLRKKEQVF
;
A
#
# COMPACT_ATOMS: atom_id res chain seq x y z
N MET A 1 20.97 -21.92 2.51
CA MET A 1 19.80 -21.01 2.34
C MET A 1 19.75 -20.07 3.53
N VAL A 2 20.12 -18.83 3.33
CA VAL A 2 20.27 -17.86 4.43
C VAL A 2 18.89 -17.45 4.92
N ASN A 3 18.63 -17.72 6.22
CA ASN A 3 17.40 -17.34 6.93
C ASN A 3 17.33 -15.81 7.17
N PHE A 4 17.26 -15.02 6.11
CA PHE A 4 17.10 -13.55 6.21
C PHE A 4 15.69 -13.07 6.60
N LEU A 5 14.75 -14.00 6.87
CA LEU A 5 13.33 -13.67 7.06
C LEU A 5 12.80 -13.88 8.49
N THR A 6 13.66 -14.22 9.46
CA THR A 6 13.22 -14.40 10.86
C THR A 6 13.53 -13.16 11.68
N LEU A 7 12.51 -12.33 11.91
CA LEU A 7 12.51 -11.41 13.04
C LEU A 7 12.69 -12.20 14.34
N PRO A 8 13.39 -11.64 15.36
CA PRO A 8 13.77 -12.36 16.57
C PRO A 8 12.57 -13.06 17.23
N LEU A 9 12.76 -14.34 17.56
CA LEU A 9 11.74 -15.30 18.01
C LEU A 9 11.00 -14.96 19.30
N ASN A 10 11.40 -13.92 20.03
CA ASN A 10 10.88 -13.59 21.37
C ASN A 10 10.02 -12.32 21.47
N MET A 11 9.73 -11.63 20.36
CA MET A 11 8.82 -10.47 20.40
C MET A 11 7.36 -10.91 20.38
N SER A 12 6.49 -10.29 21.20
CA SER A 12 5.07 -10.55 21.16
C SER A 12 4.52 -10.27 19.73
N LYS A 13 3.58 -11.08 19.25
CA LYS A 13 2.96 -10.91 17.90
C LYS A 13 2.47 -9.47 17.67
N LYS A 14 2.03 -8.78 18.73
CA LYS A 14 1.56 -7.38 18.65
C LYS A 14 2.70 -6.40 18.37
N LEU A 15 3.86 -6.59 19.02
CA LEU A 15 5.03 -5.74 18.77
C LEU A 15 5.57 -5.95 17.34
N THR A 16 5.67 -7.20 16.90
CA THR A 16 6.06 -7.53 15.53
C THR A 16 5.11 -6.89 14.51
N GLY A 17 3.78 -6.94 14.77
CA GLY A 17 2.78 -6.30 13.92
C GLY A 17 2.95 -4.78 13.86
N ALA A 18 3.18 -4.12 14.99
CA ALA A 18 3.40 -2.67 15.05
C ALA A 18 4.68 -2.25 14.31
N LEU A 19 5.77 -2.99 14.46
CA LEU A 19 7.03 -2.73 13.75
C LEU A 19 6.86 -2.90 12.23
N LEU A 20 6.14 -3.94 11.79
CA LEU A 20 5.82 -4.14 10.38
C LEU A 20 4.95 -3.00 9.82
N LEU A 21 3.96 -2.49 10.59
CA LEU A 21 3.16 -1.33 10.20
C LEU A 21 4.06 -0.11 9.94
N VAL A 22 4.95 0.20 10.88
CA VAL A 22 5.86 1.36 10.75
C VAL A 22 6.78 1.20 9.55
N LEU A 23 7.41 0.03 9.40
CA LEU A 23 8.31 -0.26 8.29
C LEU A 23 7.59 -0.13 6.93
N LEU A 24 6.42 -0.76 6.79
CA LEU A 24 5.63 -0.72 5.56
C LEU A 24 5.12 0.69 5.27
N GLY A 25 4.71 1.44 6.30
CA GLY A 25 4.31 2.84 6.17
C GLY A 25 5.44 3.71 5.61
N ALA A 26 6.68 3.51 6.11
CA ALA A 26 7.86 4.22 5.61
C ALA A 26 8.19 3.85 4.17
N VAL A 27 8.21 2.55 3.84
CA VAL A 27 8.51 2.07 2.48
C VAL A 27 7.45 2.54 1.48
N TRP A 28 6.18 2.46 1.81
CA TRP A 28 5.13 2.92 0.90
C TRP A 28 5.01 4.45 0.86
N GLY A 29 5.31 5.14 1.96
CA GLY A 29 5.42 6.60 1.95
C GLY A 29 6.50 7.12 1.01
N SER A 30 7.66 6.45 0.95
CA SER A 30 8.73 6.77 0.00
C SER A 30 8.42 6.35 -1.45
N SER A 31 7.51 5.39 -1.65
CA SER A 31 7.18 4.88 -2.99
C SER A 31 6.60 5.94 -3.92
N PHE A 32 5.86 6.92 -3.40
CA PHE A 32 5.33 8.03 -4.20
C PHE A 32 6.43 8.91 -4.80
N ILE A 33 7.52 9.11 -4.04
CA ILE A 33 8.70 9.85 -4.51
C ILE A 33 9.40 9.05 -5.61
N LEU A 34 9.59 7.75 -5.41
CA LEU A 34 10.21 6.87 -6.40
C LEU A 34 9.39 6.79 -7.70
N MET A 35 8.05 6.75 -7.62
CA MET A 35 7.18 6.84 -8.81
C MET A 35 7.40 8.15 -9.55
N LYS A 36 7.44 9.29 -8.85
CA LYS A 36 7.65 10.60 -9.45
C LYS A 36 9.03 10.71 -10.09
N LEU A 37 10.08 10.25 -9.42
CA LEU A 37 11.45 10.23 -9.95
C LEU A 37 11.58 9.28 -11.14
N GLY A 38 10.84 8.18 -11.18
CA GLY A 38 10.77 7.30 -12.35
C GLY A 38 10.13 7.99 -13.55
N MET A 39 9.04 8.75 -13.35
CA MET A 39 8.42 9.52 -14.44
C MET A 39 9.29 10.72 -14.84
N SER A 40 9.83 11.45 -13.87
CA SER A 40 10.57 12.70 -14.09
C SER A 40 11.76 12.76 -13.10
N PRO A 41 12.92 12.20 -13.46
CA PRO A 41 14.09 12.13 -12.58
C PRO A 41 14.70 13.50 -12.27
N ARG A 42 14.50 14.49 -13.17
CA ARG A 42 14.97 15.86 -13.01
C ARG A 42 13.92 16.86 -13.46
N PRO A 43 13.93 18.10 -12.94
CA PRO A 43 13.02 19.15 -13.37
C PRO A 43 13.02 19.33 -14.89
N GLY A 44 11.84 19.27 -15.50
CA GLY A 44 11.67 19.42 -16.96
C GLY A 44 12.08 18.21 -17.81
N VAL A 45 12.51 17.10 -17.20
CA VAL A 45 12.87 15.87 -17.91
C VAL A 45 11.82 14.80 -17.65
N ASN A 46 11.02 14.46 -18.65
CA ASN A 46 10.08 13.34 -18.61
C ASN A 46 10.70 12.12 -19.29
N VAL A 47 10.77 10.98 -18.60
CA VAL A 47 11.36 9.73 -19.10
C VAL A 47 10.29 8.69 -19.31
N PHE A 48 9.63 8.24 -18.23
CA PHE A 48 8.59 7.21 -18.32
C PHE A 48 7.19 7.81 -18.25
N SER A 49 6.27 7.25 -19.04
CA SER A 49 4.84 7.48 -18.86
C SER A 49 4.37 6.83 -17.54
N HIS A 50 3.18 7.22 -17.07
CA HIS A 50 2.58 6.62 -15.87
C HIS A 50 2.36 5.11 -16.02
N SER A 51 1.97 4.65 -17.22
CA SER A 51 1.73 3.24 -17.53
C SER A 51 3.03 2.45 -17.66
N GLN A 52 4.11 3.05 -18.20
CA GLN A 52 5.45 2.45 -18.19
C GLN A 52 5.95 2.24 -16.76
N VAL A 53 5.78 3.21 -15.87
CA VAL A 53 6.13 3.05 -14.44
C VAL A 53 5.30 1.95 -13.78
N ALA A 54 3.98 1.91 -14.04
CA ALA A 54 3.09 0.90 -13.47
C ALA A 54 3.44 -0.52 -13.93
N SER A 55 3.64 -0.72 -15.24
CA SER A 55 3.98 -2.03 -15.80
C SER A 55 5.37 -2.49 -15.36
N LEU A 56 6.37 -1.60 -15.41
CA LEU A 56 7.75 -1.91 -15.08
C LEU A 56 7.92 -2.33 -13.61
N ARG A 57 7.28 -1.62 -12.66
CA ARG A 57 7.34 -2.01 -11.24
C ARG A 57 6.77 -3.40 -10.97
N ILE A 58 5.69 -3.78 -11.68
CA ILE A 58 5.06 -5.10 -11.56
C ILE A 58 5.95 -6.17 -12.16
N LEU A 59 6.51 -5.91 -13.36
CA LEU A 59 7.44 -6.83 -14.02
C LEU A 59 8.65 -7.12 -13.15
N ILE A 60 9.29 -6.09 -12.61
CA ILE A 60 10.45 -6.24 -11.72
C ILE A 60 10.05 -7.09 -10.50
N ALA A 61 8.94 -6.78 -9.85
CA ALA A 61 8.49 -7.52 -8.69
C ALA A 61 8.18 -8.99 -9.02
N ALA A 62 7.52 -9.26 -10.15
CA ALA A 62 7.20 -10.60 -10.60
C ALA A 62 8.46 -11.40 -10.96
N VAL A 63 9.43 -10.78 -11.65
CA VAL A 63 10.72 -11.42 -12.01
C VAL A 63 11.54 -11.75 -10.77
N VAL A 64 11.64 -10.83 -9.82
CA VAL A 64 12.35 -11.05 -8.54
C VAL A 64 11.73 -12.21 -7.75
N LEU A 65 10.40 -12.36 -7.80
CA LEU A 65 9.70 -13.42 -7.07
C LEU A 65 9.46 -14.69 -7.91
N LEU A 66 9.87 -14.71 -9.18
CA LEU A 66 9.69 -15.87 -10.07
C LEU A 66 10.25 -17.17 -9.48
N PRO A 67 11.46 -17.23 -8.91
CA PRO A 67 12.01 -18.44 -8.31
C PRO A 67 11.14 -19.03 -7.18
N PHE A 68 10.38 -18.17 -6.49
CA PHE A 68 9.49 -18.57 -5.38
C PHE A 68 8.10 -18.97 -5.86
N SER A 69 7.69 -18.53 -7.06
CA SER A 69 6.40 -18.90 -7.66
C SER A 69 6.44 -20.24 -8.40
N LEU A 70 7.58 -20.59 -9.00
CA LEU A 70 7.72 -21.81 -9.81
C LEU A 70 7.34 -23.10 -9.06
N PRO A 71 7.79 -23.35 -7.81
CA PRO A 71 7.44 -24.55 -7.06
C PRO A 71 5.92 -24.67 -6.80
N SER A 72 5.23 -23.54 -6.69
CA SER A 72 3.79 -23.48 -6.38
C SER A 72 2.93 -23.14 -7.60
N LEU A 73 3.48 -23.16 -8.81
CA LEU A 73 2.80 -22.78 -10.05
C LEU A 73 1.49 -23.54 -10.27
N ARG A 74 1.47 -24.84 -9.89
CA ARG A 74 0.29 -25.68 -10.00
C ARG A 74 -0.92 -25.13 -9.22
N SER A 75 -0.68 -24.40 -8.14
CA SER A 75 -1.74 -23.79 -7.31
C SER A 75 -2.54 -22.73 -8.04
N LEU A 76 -2.00 -22.11 -9.12
CA LEU A 76 -2.75 -21.15 -9.97
C LEU A 76 -3.91 -21.82 -10.71
N PHE A 77 -3.78 -23.12 -11.01
CA PHE A 77 -4.78 -23.89 -11.76
C PHE A 77 -5.70 -24.71 -10.84
N GLN A 78 -5.56 -24.55 -9.52
CA GLN A 78 -6.35 -25.23 -8.50
C GLN A 78 -7.40 -24.29 -7.89
N ARG A 79 -8.03 -24.72 -6.80
CA ARG A 79 -9.10 -24.01 -6.06
C ARG A 79 -8.79 -22.55 -5.74
N HIS A 80 -7.52 -22.20 -5.49
CA HIS A 80 -7.11 -20.85 -5.12
C HIS A 80 -6.79 -19.94 -6.30
N GLY A 81 -6.73 -20.44 -7.52
CA GLY A 81 -6.34 -19.70 -8.74
C GLY A 81 -7.09 -18.37 -8.92
N PRO A 82 -8.43 -18.35 -8.88
CA PRO A 82 -9.19 -17.10 -9.04
C PRO A 82 -8.87 -16.06 -7.96
N TYR A 83 -8.54 -16.49 -6.75
CA TYR A 83 -8.21 -15.57 -5.65
C TYR A 83 -6.82 -14.96 -5.81
N PHE A 84 -5.85 -15.68 -6.38
CA PHE A 84 -4.55 -15.10 -6.74
C PHE A 84 -4.73 -14.01 -7.81
N LEU A 85 -5.59 -14.25 -8.80
CA LEU A 85 -5.88 -13.26 -9.84
C LEU A 85 -6.58 -12.03 -9.23
N ILE A 86 -7.55 -12.19 -8.34
CA ILE A 86 -8.21 -11.07 -7.64
C ILE A 86 -7.17 -10.27 -6.84
N VAL A 87 -6.29 -10.94 -6.09
CA VAL A 87 -5.23 -10.27 -5.33
C VAL A 87 -4.23 -9.58 -6.26
N GLY A 88 -3.87 -10.20 -7.37
CA GLY A 88 -3.02 -9.60 -8.39
C GLY A 88 -3.65 -8.36 -9.00
N LEU A 89 -4.87 -8.46 -9.49
CA LEU A 89 -5.60 -7.35 -10.14
C LEU A 89 -5.90 -6.23 -9.14
N CYS A 90 -6.58 -6.56 -8.03
CA CYS A 90 -7.06 -5.57 -7.06
C CYS A 90 -5.99 -5.08 -6.09
N GLY A 91 -4.97 -5.89 -5.80
CA GLY A 91 -3.89 -5.53 -4.87
C GLY A 91 -2.64 -4.95 -5.55
N ASN A 92 -2.48 -5.13 -6.85
CA ASN A 92 -1.26 -4.72 -7.54
C ASN A 92 -1.51 -4.06 -8.90
N LEU A 93 -2.07 -4.74 -9.91
CA LEU A 93 -2.12 -4.26 -11.28
C LEU A 93 -2.91 -2.95 -11.39
N ILE A 94 -4.22 -3.02 -11.15
CA ILE A 94 -5.11 -1.88 -11.35
C ILE A 94 -4.72 -0.71 -10.44
N PRO A 95 -4.47 -0.90 -9.13
CA PRO A 95 -3.98 0.18 -8.28
C PRO A 95 -2.66 0.80 -8.73
N SER A 96 -1.71 0.00 -9.28
CA SER A 96 -0.45 0.56 -9.78
C SER A 96 -0.68 1.54 -10.92
N PHE A 97 -1.54 1.22 -11.89
CA PHE A 97 -1.90 2.13 -12.98
C PHE A 97 -2.67 3.35 -12.48
N LEU A 98 -3.62 3.17 -11.56
CA LEU A 98 -4.42 4.26 -11.02
C LEU A 98 -3.58 5.25 -10.19
N PHE A 99 -2.67 4.76 -9.34
CA PHE A 99 -1.78 5.64 -8.56
C PHE A 99 -0.75 6.35 -9.42
N THR A 100 -0.14 5.69 -10.40
CA THR A 100 0.80 6.36 -11.31
C THR A 100 0.09 7.39 -12.17
N TYR A 101 -1.12 7.10 -12.67
CA TYR A 101 -1.97 8.07 -13.35
C TYR A 101 -2.31 9.25 -12.43
N ALA A 102 -2.73 9.00 -11.20
CA ALA A 102 -3.04 10.09 -10.27
C ALA A 102 -1.82 10.98 -9.98
N ASN A 103 -0.63 10.39 -9.89
CA ASN A 103 0.60 11.12 -9.60
C ASN A 103 1.14 11.95 -10.77
N THR A 104 0.54 11.90 -11.96
CA THR A 104 0.86 12.85 -13.04
C THR A 104 0.44 14.28 -12.67
N GLU A 105 -0.67 14.43 -11.94
CA GLU A 105 -1.25 15.72 -11.58
C GLU A 105 -1.27 15.94 -10.05
N LEU A 106 -1.46 14.87 -9.27
CA LEU A 106 -1.47 14.97 -7.81
C LEU A 106 -0.05 14.86 -7.24
N SER A 107 0.22 15.63 -6.19
CA SER A 107 1.45 15.38 -5.42
C SER A 107 1.38 14.02 -4.72
N GLY A 108 2.55 13.38 -4.52
CA GLY A 108 2.64 12.11 -3.81
C GLY A 108 2.05 12.18 -2.39
N GLY A 109 2.13 13.37 -1.75
CA GLY A 109 1.50 13.63 -0.45
C GLY A 109 -0.03 13.52 -0.52
N ILE A 110 -0.68 14.12 -1.53
CA ILE A 110 -2.14 14.04 -1.71
C ILE A 110 -2.56 12.60 -2.00
N SER A 111 -1.87 11.92 -2.91
CA SER A 111 -2.14 10.50 -3.21
C SER A 111 -1.99 9.61 -1.98
N GLY A 112 -0.96 9.85 -1.15
CA GLY A 112 -0.76 9.15 0.12
C GLY A 112 -1.87 9.41 1.14
N ILE A 113 -2.32 10.67 1.24
CA ILE A 113 -3.44 11.05 2.13
C ILE A 113 -4.74 10.36 1.69
N LEU A 114 -5.06 10.40 0.40
CA LEU A 114 -6.24 9.72 -0.15
C LEU A 114 -6.16 8.19 0.02
N ASN A 115 -4.97 7.60 -0.08
CA ASN A 115 -4.76 6.17 0.17
C ASN A 115 -5.16 5.77 1.61
N SER A 116 -5.19 6.71 2.53
CA SER A 116 -5.63 6.46 3.92
C SER A 116 -7.14 6.17 4.06
N PHE A 117 -7.93 6.24 2.98
CA PHE A 117 -9.31 5.72 2.97
C PHE A 117 -9.37 4.18 2.85
N THR A 118 -8.25 3.51 2.60
CA THR A 118 -8.21 2.03 2.50
C THR A 118 -8.83 1.30 3.70
N PRO A 119 -8.60 1.65 4.98
CA PRO A 119 -9.28 0.99 6.10
C PRO A 119 -10.79 1.11 6.07
N VAL A 120 -11.32 2.26 5.61
CA VAL A 120 -12.77 2.47 5.45
C VAL A 120 -13.34 1.46 4.46
N PHE A 121 -12.74 1.36 3.28
CA PHE A 121 -13.17 0.38 2.26
C PHE A 121 -12.91 -1.05 2.68
N THR A 122 -11.83 -1.33 3.41
CA THR A 122 -11.56 -2.67 3.97
C THR A 122 -12.69 -3.11 4.89
N VAL A 123 -13.19 -2.20 5.74
CA VAL A 123 -14.33 -2.47 6.63
C VAL A 123 -15.61 -2.65 5.82
N LEU A 124 -15.90 -1.77 4.89
CA LEU A 124 -17.10 -1.86 4.06
C LEU A 124 -17.15 -3.18 3.28
N VAL A 125 -16.08 -3.55 2.60
CA VAL A 125 -15.97 -4.83 1.87
C VAL A 125 -16.04 -6.01 2.84
N GLY A 126 -15.34 -5.92 3.97
CA GLY A 126 -15.36 -6.95 5.01
C GLY A 126 -16.77 -7.22 5.52
N MET A 127 -17.56 -6.18 5.82
CA MET A 127 -18.92 -6.30 6.32
C MET A 127 -19.89 -6.79 5.22
N LEU A 128 -19.85 -6.18 4.05
CA LEU A 128 -20.82 -6.43 2.98
C LEU A 128 -20.61 -7.78 2.28
N VAL A 129 -19.34 -8.13 1.99
CA VAL A 129 -19.00 -9.33 1.20
C VAL A 129 -18.62 -10.50 2.10
N PHE A 130 -17.81 -10.27 3.13
CA PHE A 130 -17.25 -11.32 3.99
C PHE A 130 -17.96 -11.48 5.33
N LYS A 131 -18.97 -10.63 5.62
CA LYS A 131 -19.77 -10.64 6.86
C LYS A 131 -18.91 -10.57 8.14
N THR A 132 -17.80 -9.83 8.08
CA THR A 132 -16.88 -9.66 9.18
C THR A 132 -17.52 -8.81 10.28
N ARG A 133 -17.42 -9.25 11.53
CA ARG A 133 -17.85 -8.46 12.68
C ARG A 133 -16.75 -7.52 13.12
N ILE A 134 -17.09 -6.25 13.33
CA ILE A 134 -16.15 -5.19 13.71
C ILE A 134 -16.58 -4.63 15.07
N HIS A 135 -15.58 -4.41 15.92
CA HIS A 135 -15.83 -3.84 17.24
C HIS A 135 -16.08 -2.32 17.11
N TRP A 136 -16.97 -1.75 17.91
CA TRP A 136 -17.33 -0.32 17.85
C TRP A 136 -16.14 0.61 18.04
N LEU A 137 -15.16 0.26 18.90
CA LEU A 137 -13.93 1.04 19.07
C LEU A 137 -13.08 1.13 17.79
N GLN A 138 -13.12 0.09 16.96
CA GLN A 138 -12.44 0.12 15.64
C GLN A 138 -13.15 1.08 14.69
N ILE A 139 -14.49 1.16 14.75
CA ILE A 139 -15.27 2.12 13.97
C ILE A 139 -14.93 3.55 14.41
N VAL A 140 -14.85 3.79 15.71
CA VAL A 140 -14.39 5.10 16.25
C VAL A 140 -12.97 5.42 15.77
N GLY A 141 -12.07 4.43 15.80
CA GLY A 141 -10.70 4.60 15.30
C GLY A 141 -10.63 4.96 13.82
N ILE A 142 -11.47 4.34 12.98
CA ILE A 142 -11.61 4.68 11.55
C ILE A 142 -12.10 6.12 11.40
N PHE A 143 -13.12 6.50 12.14
CA PHE A 143 -13.68 7.86 12.09
C PHE A 143 -12.63 8.91 12.49
N VAL A 144 -11.94 8.70 13.61
CA VAL A 144 -10.86 9.59 14.08
C VAL A 144 -9.70 9.66 13.09
N GLY A 145 -9.27 8.51 12.54
CA GLY A 145 -8.23 8.46 11.51
C GLY A 145 -8.64 9.23 10.24
N THR A 146 -9.89 9.05 9.79
CA THR A 146 -10.44 9.75 8.62
C THR A 146 -10.53 11.26 8.84
N LEU A 147 -10.88 11.71 10.06
CA LEU A 147 -10.81 13.14 10.41
C LEU A 147 -9.39 13.70 10.26
N GLY A 148 -8.37 12.98 10.76
CA GLY A 148 -6.96 13.37 10.59
C GLY A 148 -6.57 13.48 9.11
N VAL A 149 -7.01 12.54 8.28
CA VAL A 149 -6.84 12.56 6.81
C VAL A 149 -7.49 13.81 6.21
N THR A 150 -8.72 14.13 6.60
CA THR A 150 -9.46 15.30 6.09
C THR A 150 -8.76 16.60 6.44
N PHE A 151 -8.23 16.71 7.66
CA PHE A 151 -7.42 17.88 8.07
C PHE A 151 -6.15 18.00 7.23
N LEU A 152 -5.44 16.90 6.96
CA LEU A 152 -4.27 16.92 6.09
C LEU A 152 -4.62 17.34 4.66
N LEU A 153 -5.73 16.82 4.11
CA LEU A 153 -6.21 17.22 2.79
C LEU A 153 -6.49 18.73 2.72
N TYR A 154 -7.18 19.26 3.71
CA TYR A 154 -7.50 20.69 3.77
C TYR A 154 -6.25 21.58 3.71
N THR A 155 -5.12 21.14 4.26
CA THR A 155 -3.86 21.92 4.24
C THR A 155 -3.08 21.82 2.93
N LYS A 156 -3.34 20.80 2.10
CA LYS A 156 -2.55 20.51 0.89
C LYS A 156 -3.30 20.77 -0.42
N VAL A 157 -4.64 20.76 -0.39
CA VAL A 157 -5.46 20.90 -1.60
C VAL A 157 -6.04 22.31 -1.69
N ASN A 158 -5.60 23.08 -2.67
CA ASN A 158 -6.37 24.22 -3.14
C ASN A 158 -7.57 23.70 -3.96
N VAL A 159 -8.72 23.56 -3.31
CA VAL A 159 -9.96 22.99 -3.86
C VAL A 159 -10.51 23.79 -5.07
N ALA A 160 -9.95 24.95 -5.33
CA ALA A 160 -10.43 25.88 -6.37
C ALA A 160 -10.15 25.43 -7.82
N SER A 161 -9.26 24.45 -8.06
CA SER A 161 -8.97 23.97 -9.40
C SER A 161 -9.70 22.65 -9.66
N GLY A 162 -10.93 22.71 -10.19
CA GLY A 162 -11.79 21.57 -10.54
C GLY A 162 -11.24 20.59 -11.60
N GLY A 163 -9.96 20.68 -11.98
CA GLY A 163 -9.31 19.86 -13.01
C GLY A 163 -8.86 18.46 -12.60
N HIS A 164 -8.89 18.11 -11.30
CA HIS A 164 -8.27 16.86 -10.82
C HIS A 164 -9.25 15.75 -10.40
N LEU A 165 -10.55 15.88 -10.73
CA LEU A 165 -11.57 14.92 -10.28
C LEU A 165 -11.28 13.49 -10.75
N GLY A 166 -10.81 13.31 -11.98
CA GLY A 166 -10.41 12.02 -12.53
C GLY A 166 -9.26 11.36 -11.75
N HIS A 167 -8.27 12.16 -11.36
CA HIS A 167 -7.10 11.70 -10.61
C HIS A 167 -7.46 11.35 -9.16
N LEU A 168 -8.33 12.15 -8.52
CA LEU A 168 -8.86 11.87 -7.18
C LEU A 168 -9.69 10.58 -7.17
N SER A 169 -10.60 10.42 -8.16
CA SER A 169 -11.43 9.22 -8.28
C SER A 169 -10.61 7.96 -8.57
N ALA A 170 -9.50 8.08 -9.31
CA ALA A 170 -8.58 6.98 -9.55
C ALA A 170 -7.96 6.47 -8.23
N VAL A 171 -7.50 7.35 -7.35
CA VAL A 171 -6.99 6.94 -6.03
C VAL A 171 -8.09 6.31 -5.18
N MET A 172 -9.30 6.88 -5.17
CA MET A 172 -10.42 6.31 -4.41
C MET A 172 -10.81 4.91 -4.93
N CYS A 173 -10.81 4.69 -6.24
CA CYS A 173 -11.01 3.38 -6.82
C CYS A 173 -9.90 2.39 -6.40
N ALA A 174 -8.64 2.83 -6.45
CA ALA A 174 -7.51 2.00 -6.01
C ALA A 174 -7.64 1.58 -4.54
N THR A 175 -8.07 2.47 -3.64
CA THR A 175 -8.26 2.16 -2.21
C THR A 175 -9.39 1.17 -1.96
N LEU A 176 -10.47 1.24 -2.75
CA LEU A 176 -11.53 0.23 -2.74
C LEU A 176 -11.01 -1.14 -3.17
N LEU A 177 -10.24 -1.19 -4.26
CA LEU A 177 -9.61 -2.42 -4.75
C LEU A 177 -8.65 -3.03 -3.72
N TYR A 178 -7.86 -2.21 -3.02
CA TYR A 178 -7.06 -2.68 -1.89
C TYR A 178 -7.92 -3.32 -0.79
N GLY A 179 -9.08 -2.73 -0.46
CA GLY A 179 -10.03 -3.30 0.48
C GLY A 179 -10.51 -4.70 0.06
N ILE A 180 -10.80 -4.90 -1.24
CA ILE A 180 -11.16 -6.21 -1.80
C ILE A 180 -9.99 -7.19 -1.68
N SER A 181 -8.79 -6.80 -2.09
CA SER A 181 -7.59 -7.65 -2.05
C SER A 181 -7.29 -8.13 -0.63
N VAL A 182 -7.21 -7.21 0.34
CA VAL A 182 -6.86 -7.50 1.74
C VAL A 182 -7.86 -8.48 2.37
N ASN A 183 -9.17 -8.28 2.14
CA ASN A 183 -10.19 -9.20 2.62
C ASN A 183 -10.12 -10.58 1.92
N THR A 184 -9.83 -10.60 0.61
CA THR A 184 -9.64 -11.86 -0.14
C THR A 184 -8.47 -12.66 0.45
N ILE A 185 -7.34 -12.02 0.71
CA ILE A 185 -6.17 -12.66 1.35
C ILE A 185 -6.56 -13.23 2.72
N LYS A 186 -7.25 -12.43 3.54
CA LYS A 186 -7.61 -12.85 4.90
C LYS A 186 -8.58 -14.02 4.94
N HIS A 187 -9.58 -14.04 4.04
CA HIS A 187 -10.69 -14.99 4.13
C HIS A 187 -10.61 -16.15 3.14
N LYS A 188 -9.92 -15.98 2.01
CA LYS A 188 -9.86 -16.98 0.93
C LYS A 188 -8.50 -17.62 0.73
N LEU A 189 -7.43 -16.99 1.22
CA LEU A 189 -6.04 -17.44 1.12
C LEU A 189 -5.38 -17.55 2.50
N ALA A 190 -6.17 -17.78 3.56
CA ALA A 190 -5.67 -17.84 4.93
C ALA A 190 -4.66 -18.99 5.14
N ASP A 191 -4.86 -20.11 4.47
CA ASP A 191 -4.05 -21.32 4.48
C ASP A 191 -2.80 -21.27 3.58
N VAL A 192 -2.75 -20.32 2.63
CA VAL A 192 -1.64 -20.14 1.68
C VAL A 192 -0.52 -19.32 2.31
N SER A 193 0.75 -19.61 2.08
CA SER A 193 1.86 -18.84 2.65
C SER A 193 1.90 -17.39 2.13
N PRO A 194 2.39 -16.40 2.90
CA PRO A 194 2.51 -15.01 2.43
C PRO A 194 3.36 -14.87 1.17
N MET A 195 4.40 -15.69 1.04
CA MET A 195 5.27 -15.74 -0.13
C MET A 195 4.51 -16.20 -1.37
N GLU A 196 3.73 -17.29 -1.26
CA GLU A 196 2.91 -17.80 -2.37
C GLU A 196 1.81 -16.81 -2.76
N VAL A 197 1.12 -16.18 -1.79
CA VAL A 197 0.11 -15.15 -2.08
C VAL A 197 0.72 -14.04 -2.92
N THR A 198 1.92 -13.57 -2.55
CA THR A 198 2.59 -12.47 -3.26
C THR A 198 3.09 -12.92 -4.64
N SER A 199 3.85 -14.01 -4.68
CA SER A 199 4.51 -14.46 -5.92
C SER A 199 3.49 -14.95 -6.97
N LEU A 200 2.49 -15.74 -6.58
CA LEU A 200 1.45 -16.22 -7.50
C LEU A 200 0.46 -15.11 -7.87
N GLY A 201 0.16 -14.18 -6.95
CA GLY A 201 -0.62 -12.98 -7.26
C GLY A 201 0.04 -12.11 -8.32
N LEU A 202 1.34 -11.85 -8.20
CA LEU A 202 2.11 -11.09 -9.21
C LEU A 202 2.26 -11.89 -10.52
N LEU A 203 2.49 -13.19 -10.45
CA LEU A 203 2.61 -14.05 -11.62
C LEU A 203 1.31 -14.11 -12.42
N SER A 204 0.15 -14.13 -11.77
CA SER A 204 -1.17 -14.16 -12.43
C SER A 204 -1.45 -12.92 -13.27
N ILE A 205 -0.85 -11.79 -12.95
CA ILE A 205 -1.00 -10.51 -13.67
C ILE A 205 0.18 -10.18 -14.58
N LEU A 206 1.23 -11.01 -14.57
CA LEU A 206 2.43 -10.81 -15.39
C LEU A 206 2.13 -10.63 -16.88
N PRO A 207 1.20 -11.40 -17.51
CA PRO A 207 0.87 -11.20 -18.92
C PRO A 207 0.36 -9.79 -19.25
N PHE A 208 -0.45 -9.19 -18.36
CA PHE A 208 -0.98 -7.84 -18.55
C PHE A 208 0.12 -6.77 -18.41
N ALA A 209 1.00 -6.92 -17.43
CA ALA A 209 2.13 -6.02 -17.24
C ALA A 209 3.14 -6.13 -18.40
N LEU A 210 3.39 -7.34 -18.87
CA LEU A 210 4.26 -7.59 -20.02
C LEU A 210 3.68 -7.00 -21.31
N PHE A 211 2.37 -7.16 -21.53
CA PHE A 211 1.68 -6.55 -22.66
C PHE A 211 1.86 -5.02 -22.68
N SER A 212 1.58 -4.35 -21.55
CA SER A 212 1.76 -2.89 -21.43
C SER A 212 3.23 -2.49 -21.65
N PHE A 213 4.18 -3.21 -21.05
CA PHE A 213 5.62 -2.96 -21.22
C PHE A 213 6.07 -3.02 -22.68
N LEU A 214 5.61 -4.04 -23.43
CA LEU A 214 5.96 -4.23 -24.85
C LEU A 214 5.23 -3.22 -25.73
N TYR A 215 3.94 -3.00 -25.49
CA TYR A 215 3.11 -2.08 -26.27
C TYR A 215 3.63 -0.64 -26.23
N GLU A 216 4.09 -0.19 -25.07
CA GLU A 216 4.63 1.16 -24.89
C GLU A 216 6.12 1.30 -25.22
N GLY A 217 6.78 0.25 -25.68
CA GLY A 217 8.20 0.29 -26.04
C GLY A 217 9.10 0.66 -24.85
N THR A 218 8.75 0.24 -23.63
CA THR A 218 9.44 0.65 -22.38
C THR A 218 10.93 0.31 -22.40
N ALA A 219 11.33 -0.82 -23.02
CA ALA A 219 12.73 -1.18 -23.17
C ALA A 219 13.52 -0.14 -23.99
N GLN A 220 12.91 0.38 -25.06
CA GLN A 220 13.54 1.43 -25.88
C GLN A 220 13.65 2.74 -25.10
N THR A 221 12.63 3.09 -24.31
CA THR A 221 12.66 4.27 -23.42
C THR A 221 13.82 4.20 -22.43
N ILE A 222 14.11 3.05 -21.83
CA ILE A 222 15.21 2.85 -20.89
C ILE A 222 16.57 3.17 -21.56
N ILE A 223 16.75 2.75 -22.81
CA ILE A 223 18.05 2.82 -23.51
C ILE A 223 18.21 4.16 -24.25
N ALA A 224 17.13 4.65 -24.90
CA ALA A 224 17.22 5.79 -25.81
C ALA A 224 16.99 7.15 -25.13
N GLN A 225 16.25 7.20 -24.03
CA GLN A 225 15.94 8.47 -23.36
C GLN A 225 17.10 8.96 -22.48
N PRO A 226 17.41 10.27 -22.51
CA PRO A 226 18.31 10.87 -21.52
C PRO A 226 17.82 10.54 -20.11
N PHE A 227 18.75 10.09 -19.23
CA PHE A 227 18.43 9.66 -17.85
C PHE A 227 17.53 8.40 -17.73
N GLY A 228 17.33 7.63 -18.82
CA GLY A 228 16.48 6.43 -18.80
C GLY A 228 16.95 5.37 -17.80
N LEU A 229 18.28 5.14 -17.69
CA LEU A 229 18.84 4.22 -16.70
C LEU A 229 18.71 4.74 -15.26
N GLU A 230 18.84 6.06 -15.05
CA GLU A 230 18.62 6.67 -13.73
C GLU A 230 17.17 6.49 -13.29
N ALA A 231 16.22 6.82 -14.16
CA ALA A 231 14.79 6.64 -13.92
C ALA A 231 14.43 5.15 -13.70
N PHE A 232 15.03 4.24 -14.49
CA PHE A 232 14.88 2.80 -14.30
C PHE A 232 15.36 2.37 -12.90
N GLY A 233 16.48 2.91 -12.40
CA GLY A 233 16.98 2.61 -11.05
C GLY A 233 15.95 2.92 -9.95
N TYR A 234 15.24 4.05 -10.05
CA TYR A 234 14.18 4.39 -9.11
C TYR A 234 13.02 3.39 -9.17
N ILE A 235 12.61 2.98 -10.40
CA ILE A 235 11.54 1.99 -10.55
C ILE A 235 11.99 0.59 -10.17
N PHE A 236 13.26 0.25 -10.34
CA PHE A 236 13.84 -1.01 -9.87
C PHE A 236 13.75 -1.11 -8.34
N ALA A 237 14.16 -0.07 -7.62
CA ALA A 237 14.00 0.00 -6.17
C ALA A 237 12.52 -0.09 -5.74
N LEU A 238 11.63 0.61 -6.45
CA LEU A 238 10.19 0.56 -6.23
C LEU A 238 9.61 -0.85 -6.46
N GLY A 239 10.05 -1.56 -7.51
CA GLY A 239 9.61 -2.92 -7.82
C GLY A 239 10.09 -3.94 -6.79
N CYS A 240 11.39 -3.88 -6.44
CA CYS A 240 12.00 -4.82 -5.50
C CYS A 240 11.51 -4.59 -4.06
N VAL A 241 11.66 -3.36 -3.55
CA VAL A 241 11.38 -3.04 -2.14
C VAL A 241 9.94 -2.61 -1.95
N GLY A 242 9.46 -1.65 -2.73
CA GLY A 242 8.11 -1.08 -2.60
C GLY A 242 6.99 -2.02 -3.04
N THR A 243 7.29 -3.06 -3.85
CA THR A 243 6.27 -4.00 -4.33
C THR A 243 6.57 -5.44 -3.89
N ALA A 244 7.66 -6.07 -4.33
CA ALA A 244 7.91 -7.48 -4.05
C ALA A 244 8.05 -7.74 -2.55
N LEU A 245 9.02 -7.12 -1.91
CA LEU A 245 9.35 -7.36 -0.51
C LEU A 245 8.22 -6.85 0.42
N SER A 246 7.72 -5.64 0.17
CA SER A 246 6.65 -5.05 0.98
C SER A 246 5.37 -5.88 0.96
N ASN A 247 4.97 -6.42 -0.20
CA ASN A 247 3.77 -7.25 -0.31
C ASN A 247 3.91 -8.56 0.48
N ILE A 248 5.10 -9.17 0.52
CA ILE A 248 5.35 -10.36 1.35
C ILE A 248 5.10 -10.05 2.82
N TYR A 249 5.70 -8.95 3.32
CA TYR A 249 5.55 -8.56 4.71
C TYR A 249 4.13 -8.07 5.02
N PHE A 250 3.47 -7.40 4.10
CA PHE A 250 2.08 -6.99 4.23
C PHE A 250 1.13 -8.19 4.29
N ASN A 251 1.31 -9.19 3.41
CA ASN A 251 0.54 -10.42 3.44
C ASN A 251 0.79 -11.22 4.72
N ARG A 252 2.03 -11.20 5.23
CA ARG A 252 2.35 -11.75 6.57
C ARG A 252 1.60 -11.00 7.66
N LEU A 253 1.54 -9.67 7.60
CA LEU A 253 0.82 -8.84 8.55
C LEU A 253 -0.68 -9.14 8.55
N ILE A 254 -1.33 -9.25 7.37
CA ILE A 254 -2.74 -9.63 7.23
C ILE A 254 -3.02 -10.97 7.92
N LYS A 255 -2.15 -11.95 7.74
CA LYS A 255 -2.32 -13.30 8.29
C LYS A 255 -2.10 -13.35 9.80
N MET A 256 -1.12 -12.60 10.30
CA MET A 256 -0.81 -12.53 11.74
C MET A 256 -1.87 -11.76 12.53
N THR A 257 -2.59 -10.85 11.89
CA THR A 257 -3.53 -9.91 12.53
C THR A 257 -4.92 -9.96 11.88
N SER A 258 -5.45 -8.82 11.46
CA SER A 258 -6.71 -8.71 10.75
C SER A 258 -6.56 -7.87 9.47
N ALA A 259 -7.54 -7.97 8.57
CA ALA A 259 -7.62 -7.13 7.38
C ALA A 259 -7.59 -5.63 7.75
N LEU A 260 -8.37 -5.23 8.76
CA LEU A 260 -8.42 -3.86 9.25
C LEU A 260 -7.10 -3.41 9.89
N PHE A 261 -6.48 -4.25 10.74
CA PHE A 261 -5.18 -3.94 11.33
C PHE A 261 -4.13 -3.71 10.24
N ALA A 262 -4.04 -4.61 9.25
CA ALA A 262 -3.06 -4.49 8.18
C ALA A 262 -3.34 -3.25 7.30
N SER A 263 -4.59 -2.99 6.92
CA SER A 263 -4.93 -1.83 6.09
C SER A 263 -4.65 -0.49 6.79
N SER A 264 -4.61 -0.45 8.13
CA SER A 264 -4.29 0.78 8.88
C SER A 264 -2.85 1.28 8.64
N VAL A 265 -1.97 0.48 8.01
CA VAL A 265 -0.66 0.94 7.53
C VAL A 265 -0.78 2.17 6.62
N THR A 266 -1.87 2.28 5.87
CA THR A 266 -2.09 3.41 4.96
C THR A 266 -2.29 4.74 5.68
N TYR A 267 -2.65 4.74 6.96
CA TYR A 267 -2.65 5.95 7.79
C TYR A 267 -1.24 6.44 8.14
N LEU A 268 -0.24 5.55 8.13
CA LEU A 268 1.16 5.94 8.37
C LEU A 268 1.83 6.54 7.12
N ILE A 269 1.32 6.22 5.93
CA ILE A 269 1.87 6.71 4.66
C ILE A 269 1.94 8.24 4.60
N PRO A 270 0.87 9.01 4.91
CA PRO A 270 0.95 10.46 4.93
C PRO A 270 1.93 11.02 5.95
N VAL A 271 2.06 10.37 7.11
CA VAL A 271 3.02 10.75 8.14
C VAL A 271 4.44 10.69 7.59
N PHE A 272 4.79 9.57 6.96
CA PHE A 272 6.11 9.41 6.33
C PHE A 272 6.27 10.30 5.09
N ALA A 273 5.21 10.50 4.29
CA ALA A 273 5.27 11.41 3.15
C ALA A 273 5.58 12.86 3.58
N VAL A 274 5.02 13.32 4.69
CA VAL A 274 5.33 14.65 5.26
C VAL A 274 6.76 14.69 5.83
N ILE A 275 7.17 13.65 6.56
CA ILE A 275 8.55 13.55 7.08
C ILE A 275 9.56 13.57 5.93
N PHE A 276 9.34 12.78 4.89
CA PHE A 276 10.23 12.78 3.72
C PHE A 276 10.17 14.09 2.93
N GLY A 277 9.00 14.74 2.85
CA GLY A 277 8.84 16.05 2.22
C GLY A 277 9.70 17.12 2.89
N SER A 278 9.93 17.04 4.21
CA SER A 278 10.77 18.01 4.92
C SER A 278 12.24 17.96 4.48
N PHE A 279 12.74 16.81 3.99
CA PHE A 279 14.09 16.72 3.39
C PHE A 279 14.19 17.42 2.04
N PHE A 280 13.06 17.76 1.41
CA PHE A 280 12.96 18.52 0.16
C PHE A 280 12.49 19.97 0.38
N ASN A 281 12.82 20.56 1.54
CA ASN A 281 12.45 21.93 1.94
C ASN A 281 10.93 22.19 2.10
N GLU A 282 10.11 21.16 2.27
CA GLU A 282 8.72 21.34 2.67
C GLU A 282 8.65 21.54 4.19
N HIS A 283 8.29 22.76 4.64
CA HIS A 283 8.14 23.04 6.07
C HIS A 283 6.86 22.40 6.62
N LEU A 284 6.99 21.68 7.72
CA LEU A 284 5.86 21.14 8.46
C LEU A 284 5.11 22.25 9.17
N THR A 285 3.83 22.42 8.85
CA THR A 285 2.97 23.36 9.56
C THR A 285 2.40 22.77 10.84
N TRP A 286 2.07 23.62 11.83
CA TRP A 286 1.43 23.18 13.07
C TRP A 286 0.11 22.43 12.80
N VAL A 287 -0.66 22.83 11.80
CA VAL A 287 -1.91 22.16 11.42
C VAL A 287 -1.65 20.74 10.93
N GLN A 288 -0.63 20.54 10.12
CA GLN A 288 -0.23 19.20 9.66
C GLN A 288 0.26 18.32 10.82
N PHE A 289 1.02 18.89 11.77
CA PHE A 289 1.47 18.17 12.95
C PHE A 289 0.28 17.68 13.80
N PHE A 290 -0.70 18.55 14.10
CA PHE A 290 -1.90 18.14 14.85
C PHE A 290 -2.75 17.13 14.07
N ALA A 291 -2.92 17.30 12.76
CA ALA A 291 -3.63 16.34 11.92
C ALA A 291 -3.00 14.95 11.96
N MET A 292 -1.64 14.86 11.95
CA MET A 292 -0.94 13.60 12.11
C MET A 292 -1.15 12.97 13.49
N LEU A 293 -1.19 13.76 14.56
CA LEU A 293 -1.50 13.23 15.90
C LEU A 293 -2.92 12.64 15.97
N VAL A 294 -3.91 13.33 15.39
CA VAL A 294 -5.29 12.81 15.29
C VAL A 294 -5.31 11.51 14.49
N LEU A 295 -4.63 11.46 13.35
CA LEU A 295 -4.54 10.27 12.50
C LEU A 295 -3.89 9.10 13.24
N LEU A 296 -2.76 9.31 13.92
CA LEU A 296 -2.08 8.28 14.71
C LEU A 296 -2.93 7.79 15.88
N SER A 297 -3.74 8.66 16.51
CA SER A 297 -4.67 8.23 17.55
C SER A 297 -5.74 7.28 17.02
N GLY A 298 -6.24 7.51 15.79
CA GLY A 298 -7.13 6.58 15.09
C GLY A 298 -6.46 5.22 14.83
N VAL A 299 -5.19 5.20 14.39
CA VAL A 299 -4.40 3.97 14.22
C VAL A 299 -4.28 3.20 15.55
N CYS A 300 -3.99 3.91 16.63
CA CYS A 300 -3.91 3.30 17.97
C CYS A 300 -5.24 2.67 18.40
N LEU A 301 -6.36 3.36 18.18
CA LEU A 301 -7.69 2.82 18.48
C LEU A 301 -8.01 1.56 17.68
N ILE A 302 -7.71 1.54 16.38
CA ILE A 302 -7.92 0.38 15.51
C ILE A 302 -7.09 -0.83 15.97
N ASN A 303 -5.83 -0.59 16.34
CA ASN A 303 -4.85 -1.65 16.49
C ASN A 303 -4.73 -2.16 17.93
N PHE A 304 -5.03 -1.33 18.92
CA PHE A 304 -4.84 -1.64 20.34
C PHE A 304 -6.14 -1.64 21.15
N TYR A 305 -7.30 -1.65 20.49
CA TYR A 305 -8.61 -1.66 21.18
C TYR A 305 -8.74 -2.82 22.20
N ASP A 306 -8.21 -4.01 21.89
CA ASP A 306 -8.22 -5.15 22.82
C ASP A 306 -7.46 -4.87 24.14
N LEU A 307 -6.30 -4.19 24.04
CA LEU A 307 -5.51 -3.81 25.21
C LEU A 307 -6.23 -2.73 26.03
N LEU A 308 -6.91 -1.80 25.37
CA LEU A 308 -7.72 -0.78 26.02
C LEU A 308 -8.88 -1.43 26.77
N LEU A 309 -9.60 -2.37 26.17
CA LEU A 309 -10.68 -3.10 26.82
C LEU A 309 -10.20 -3.92 28.02
N GLN A 310 -9.08 -4.60 27.92
CA GLN A 310 -8.50 -5.36 29.05
C GLN A 310 -8.12 -4.45 30.22
N LYS A 311 -7.57 -3.26 29.95
CA LYS A 311 -7.25 -2.28 31.00
C LYS A 311 -8.52 -1.70 31.66
N LEU A 312 -9.57 -1.43 30.87
CA LEU A 312 -10.85 -0.93 31.39
C LEU A 312 -11.51 -1.97 32.28
N ARG A 313 -11.62 -3.23 31.83
CA ARG A 313 -12.20 -4.33 32.64
C ARG A 313 -11.43 -4.61 33.95
N LYS A 314 -10.09 -4.50 33.93
CA LYS A 314 -9.29 -4.62 35.15
C LYS A 314 -9.55 -3.48 36.15
N LYS A 315 -9.82 -2.26 35.70
CA LYS A 315 -10.20 -1.15 36.57
C LYS A 315 -11.58 -1.36 37.21
N GLU A 316 -12.55 -1.88 36.46
CA GLU A 316 -13.90 -2.17 36.99
C GLU A 316 -13.92 -3.31 38.06
N GLN A 317 -12.90 -4.19 38.06
CA GLN A 317 -12.77 -5.27 39.07
C GLN A 317 -12.05 -4.84 40.34
N VAL A 318 -11.50 -3.62 40.39
CA VAL A 318 -10.75 -3.09 41.56
C VAL A 318 -11.58 -2.09 42.36
N PHE A 319 -12.76 -1.72 41.88
CA PHE A 319 -13.78 -0.94 42.57
C PHE A 319 -15.01 -1.84 42.87
#